data_3207d6bcdaa6495843043d34e149556e
#
_entry.id   3207d6bcdaa6495843043d34e149556e
#
_cell.length_a   1.000
_cell.length_b   1.000
_cell.length_c   1.000
_cell.angle_alpha   90.00
_cell.angle_beta   90.00
_cell.angle_gamma   90.00
#
_symmetry.space_group_name_H-M   'P 1'
#
loop_
_entity.id
_entity.type
_entity.pdbx_description
1 polymer ?
#
loop_
_entity_poly.entity_id
_entity_poly.type
_entity_poly.pdbx_seq_one_letter_code
_entity_poly.pdbx_strand_id
1 'polypeptide(L)'
;MQLFNKILIAVDLSHLEGAKKAVKTALAMTEDRPDAVLRIVSIVPPLENSFVSSLLPRNFDKDVLAEANKRLHDFTQENFPADRKVQHIVAHGTVYEEINTIAQEKEVDLIIMMATKPGKPGLSSNTVKVARFSEKPILILR
;
A
#
# COMPACT_ATOMS: atom_id res chain seq x y z
N MET A 1 14.88 22.67 0.83
CA MET A 1 13.65 22.06 0.32
C MET A 1 13.52 20.65 0.92
N GLN A 2 12.41 20.40 1.56
CA GLN A 2 12.15 19.06 2.11
C GLN A 2 11.42 18.23 1.05
N LEU A 3 12.07 17.16 0.58
CA LEU A 3 11.46 16.21 -0.33
C LEU A 3 10.84 15.07 0.46
N PHE A 4 9.78 14.51 -0.05
CA PHE A 4 9.17 13.29 0.47
C PHE A 4 8.67 13.40 1.91
N ASN A 5 7.84 14.42 2.16
CA ASN A 5 7.19 14.60 3.45
C ASN A 5 5.85 13.86 3.56
N LYS A 6 5.23 13.54 2.43
CA LYS A 6 3.97 12.79 2.37
C LYS A 6 4.24 11.52 1.58
N ILE A 7 4.33 10.40 2.28
CA ILE A 7 4.73 9.13 1.68
C ILE A 7 3.56 8.15 1.74
N LEU A 8 3.26 7.55 0.60
CA LEU A 8 2.29 6.46 0.49
C LEU A 8 3.06 5.15 0.38
N ILE A 9 2.84 4.25 1.34
CA ILE A 9 3.48 2.95 1.39
C ILE A 9 2.45 1.92 0.91
N ALA A 10 2.64 1.38 -0.29
CA ALA A 10 1.74 0.36 -0.83
C ALA A 10 2.26 -1.01 -0.44
N VAL A 11 1.45 -1.77 0.31
CA VAL A 11 1.85 -3.07 0.83
C VAL A 11 0.90 -4.16 0.37
N ASP A 12 1.46 -5.36 0.22
CA ASP A 12 0.70 -6.59 0.01
C ASP A 12 0.91 -7.46 1.24
N LEU A 13 -0.12 -7.57 2.06
CA LEU A 13 -0.05 -8.30 3.33
C LEU A 13 0.05 -9.82 3.15
N SER A 14 -0.10 -10.32 1.91
CA SER A 14 0.21 -11.72 1.58
C SER A 14 1.71 -11.97 1.54
N HIS A 15 2.53 -10.91 1.51
CA HIS A 15 3.99 -10.99 1.44
C HIS A 15 4.59 -10.04 2.48
N LEU A 16 4.59 -10.48 3.75
CA LEU A 16 4.97 -9.65 4.88
C LEU A 16 6.41 -9.15 4.85
N GLU A 17 7.34 -9.93 4.31
CA GLU A 17 8.74 -9.51 4.24
C GLU A 17 8.91 -8.25 3.39
N GLY A 18 8.23 -8.19 2.26
CA GLY A 18 8.24 -7.00 1.41
C GLY A 18 7.57 -5.82 2.09
N ALA A 19 6.42 -6.06 2.73
CA ALA A 19 5.71 -5.02 3.46
C ALA A 19 6.58 -4.43 4.58
N LYS A 20 7.27 -5.27 5.33
CA LYS A 20 8.18 -4.82 6.39
C LYS A 20 9.33 -3.98 5.83
N LYS A 21 9.89 -4.39 4.71
CA LYS A 21 10.97 -3.66 4.05
C LYS A 21 10.51 -2.27 3.62
N ALA A 22 9.33 -2.18 3.04
CA ALA A 22 8.76 -0.91 2.61
C ALA A 22 8.57 0.04 3.81
N VAL A 23 8.04 -0.47 4.92
CA VAL A 23 7.84 0.31 6.14
C VAL A 23 9.18 0.78 6.72
N LYS A 24 10.15 -0.12 6.85
CA LYS A 24 11.48 0.24 7.36
C LYS A 24 12.13 1.33 6.51
N THR A 25 11.98 1.25 5.19
CA THR A 25 12.53 2.25 4.28
C THR A 25 11.88 3.62 4.51
N ALA A 26 10.54 3.66 4.62
CA ALA A 26 9.82 4.90 4.88
C ALA A 26 10.22 5.51 6.22
N LEU A 27 10.36 4.69 7.26
CA LEU A 27 10.78 5.16 8.58
C LEU A 27 12.20 5.70 8.55
N ALA A 28 13.12 5.02 7.87
CA ALA A 28 14.50 5.47 7.75
C ALA A 28 14.60 6.81 6.99
N MET A 29 13.81 6.95 5.92
CA MET A 29 13.80 8.18 5.12
C MET A 29 13.27 9.39 5.89
N THR A 30 12.46 9.16 6.91
CA THR A 30 11.80 10.23 7.68
C THR A 30 12.24 10.26 9.13
N GLU A 31 13.37 9.63 9.45
CA GLU A 31 13.88 9.51 10.82
C GLU A 31 14.08 10.88 11.48
N ASP A 32 14.59 11.85 10.73
CA ASP A 32 14.83 13.21 11.19
C ASP A 32 13.61 14.13 11.04
N ARG A 33 12.49 13.61 10.57
CA ARG A 33 11.27 14.39 10.32
C ARG A 33 10.05 13.67 10.91
N PRO A 34 9.88 13.72 12.24
CA PRO A 34 8.78 12.99 12.89
C PRO A 34 7.40 13.49 12.50
N ASP A 35 7.29 14.68 11.91
CA ASP A 35 6.03 15.25 11.43
C ASP A 35 5.71 14.89 9.97
N ALA A 36 6.57 14.14 9.29
CA ALA A 36 6.27 13.63 7.97
C ALA A 36 5.00 12.76 8.02
N VAL A 37 4.17 12.89 6.99
CA VAL A 37 2.90 12.15 6.92
C VAL A 37 3.13 10.82 6.23
N LEU A 38 2.93 9.74 6.97
CA LEU A 38 3.03 8.38 6.44
C LEU A 38 1.63 7.80 6.31
N ARG A 39 1.33 7.27 5.13
CA ARG A 39 0.09 6.56 4.84
C ARG A 39 0.44 5.18 4.34
N ILE A 40 -0.27 4.17 4.84
CA ILE A 40 -0.08 2.80 4.40
C ILE A 40 -1.37 2.33 3.73
N VAL A 41 -1.26 1.74 2.55
CA VAL A 41 -2.41 1.31 1.77
C VAL A 41 -2.31 -0.17 1.44
N SER A 42 -3.42 -0.86 1.64
CA SER A 42 -3.62 -2.24 1.20
C SER A 42 -4.84 -2.26 0.29
N ILE A 43 -4.67 -2.79 -0.91
CA ILE A 43 -5.75 -2.86 -1.89
C ILE A 43 -6.28 -4.29 -1.95
N VAL A 44 -7.59 -4.43 -1.78
CA VAL A 44 -8.28 -5.70 -1.98
C VAL A 44 -8.70 -5.75 -3.45
N PRO A 45 -8.12 -6.67 -4.25
CA PRO A 45 -8.49 -6.74 -5.66
C PRO A 45 -9.90 -7.29 -5.83
N PRO A 46 -10.58 -6.95 -6.94
CA PRO A 46 -11.89 -7.49 -7.21
C PRO A 46 -11.81 -9.00 -7.52
N LEU A 47 -12.92 -9.72 -7.29
CA LEU A 47 -13.03 -11.09 -7.71
C LEU A 47 -13.09 -11.14 -9.25
N GLU A 48 -12.19 -11.90 -9.86
CA GLU A 48 -12.09 -11.98 -11.31
C GLU A 48 -13.28 -12.73 -11.95
N ASN A 49 -13.89 -13.65 -11.21
CA ASN A 49 -14.98 -14.47 -11.71
C ASN A 49 -16.32 -13.91 -11.24
N SER A 50 -17.08 -13.32 -12.18
CA SER A 50 -18.39 -12.75 -11.89
C SER A 50 -19.41 -13.80 -11.41
N PHE A 51 -19.26 -15.05 -11.84
CA PHE A 51 -20.14 -16.13 -11.37
C PHE A 51 -19.90 -16.43 -9.90
N VAL A 52 -18.64 -16.56 -9.49
CA VAL A 52 -18.29 -16.74 -8.07
C VAL A 52 -18.75 -15.55 -7.26
N SER A 53 -18.54 -14.34 -7.79
CA SER A 53 -18.98 -13.10 -7.16
C SER A 53 -20.50 -13.09 -6.90
N SER A 54 -21.30 -13.59 -7.84
CA SER A 54 -22.76 -13.63 -7.72
C SER A 54 -23.26 -14.62 -6.65
N LEU A 55 -22.42 -15.59 -6.26
CA LEU A 55 -22.76 -16.58 -5.25
C LEU A 55 -22.42 -16.13 -3.82
N LEU A 56 -21.73 -15.00 -3.67
CA LEU A 56 -21.29 -14.53 -2.37
C LEU A 56 -22.40 -13.77 -1.63
N PRO A 57 -22.37 -13.75 -0.29
CA PRO A 57 -23.32 -12.97 0.50
C PRO A 57 -23.26 -11.49 0.15
N ARG A 58 -24.37 -10.78 0.36
CA ARG A 58 -24.47 -9.33 0.11
C ARG A 58 -23.39 -8.51 0.80
N ASN A 59 -22.97 -8.94 1.99
CA ASN A 59 -22.00 -8.19 2.81
C ASN A 59 -20.58 -8.71 2.63
N PHE A 60 -20.32 -9.54 1.62
CA PHE A 60 -19.01 -10.16 1.44
C PHE A 60 -17.89 -9.12 1.28
N ASP A 61 -18.10 -8.13 0.42
CA ASP A 61 -17.11 -7.08 0.19
C ASP A 61 -16.84 -6.28 1.46
N LYS A 62 -17.90 -5.99 2.22
CA LYS A 62 -17.78 -5.26 3.48
C LYS A 62 -16.98 -6.06 4.51
N ASP A 63 -17.24 -7.37 4.61
CA ASP A 63 -16.53 -8.25 5.53
C ASP A 63 -15.05 -8.41 5.13
N VAL A 64 -14.77 -8.50 3.83
CA VAL A 64 -13.41 -8.59 3.32
C VAL A 64 -12.64 -7.31 3.62
N LEU A 65 -13.26 -6.15 3.43
CA LEU A 65 -12.63 -4.86 3.73
C LEU A 65 -12.38 -4.70 5.23
N ALA A 66 -13.32 -5.13 6.07
CA ALA A 66 -13.15 -5.08 7.52
C ALA A 66 -11.98 -5.96 7.97
N GLU A 67 -11.86 -7.16 7.42
CA GLU A 67 -10.75 -8.06 7.73
C GLU A 67 -9.43 -7.50 7.23
N ALA A 68 -9.39 -6.94 6.02
CA ALA A 68 -8.20 -6.31 5.48
C ALA A 68 -7.76 -5.13 6.35
N ASN A 69 -8.71 -4.33 6.82
CA ASN A 69 -8.43 -3.20 7.69
C ASN A 69 -7.83 -3.66 9.03
N LYS A 70 -8.39 -4.72 9.61
CA LYS A 70 -7.88 -5.29 10.85
C LYS A 70 -6.44 -5.81 10.66
N ARG A 71 -6.20 -6.53 9.58
CA ARG A 71 -4.85 -7.04 9.27
C ARG A 71 -3.85 -5.92 9.09
N LEU A 72 -4.26 -4.84 8.44
CA LEU A 72 -3.40 -3.68 8.23
C LEU A 72 -3.06 -3.00 9.56
N HIS A 73 -4.03 -2.81 10.44
CA HIS A 73 -3.81 -2.24 11.76
C HIS A 73 -2.89 -3.12 12.62
N ASP A 74 -3.10 -4.43 12.60
CA ASP A 74 -2.24 -5.38 13.33
C ASP A 74 -0.80 -5.30 12.81
N PHE A 75 -0.64 -5.24 11.48
CA PHE A 75 0.68 -5.13 10.85
C PHE A 75 1.40 -3.84 11.28
N THR A 76 0.70 -2.71 11.25
CA THR A 76 1.32 -1.44 11.63
C THR A 76 1.64 -1.36 13.11
N GLN A 77 0.81 -1.96 13.96
CA GLN A 77 1.09 -2.02 15.39
C GLN A 77 2.42 -2.73 15.68
N GLU A 78 2.73 -3.76 14.90
CA GLU A 78 3.97 -4.52 15.07
C GLU A 78 5.19 -3.86 14.42
N ASN A 79 4.99 -3.03 13.40
CA ASN A 79 6.08 -2.56 12.54
C ASN A 79 6.34 -1.06 12.59
N PHE A 80 5.49 -0.27 13.24
CA PHE A 80 5.72 1.15 13.46
C PHE A 80 6.00 1.43 14.93
N PRO A 81 6.98 2.32 15.23
CA PRO A 81 7.16 2.76 16.60
C PRO A 81 5.92 3.49 17.13
N ALA A 82 5.67 3.41 18.44
CA ALA A 82 4.48 4.00 19.06
C ALA A 82 4.40 5.52 18.90
N ASP A 83 5.53 6.18 18.71
CA ASP A 83 5.62 7.63 18.56
C ASP A 83 5.44 8.10 17.11
N ARG A 84 5.32 7.17 16.15
CA ARG A 84 5.11 7.52 14.74
C ARG A 84 3.67 7.24 14.35
N LYS A 85 3.02 8.26 13.83
CA LYS A 85 1.64 8.15 13.35
C LYS A 85 1.63 7.68 11.91
N VAL A 86 0.68 6.81 11.58
CA VAL A 86 0.46 6.34 10.23
C VAL A 86 -1.04 6.33 9.95
N GLN A 87 -1.42 6.82 8.77
CA GLN A 87 -2.80 6.70 8.29
C GLN A 87 -2.98 5.38 7.55
N HIS A 88 -4.05 4.68 7.88
CA HIS A 88 -4.40 3.40 7.25
C HIS A 88 -5.41 3.63 6.16
N ILE A 89 -5.16 3.05 4.99
CA ILE A 89 -6.09 3.12 3.87
C ILE A 89 -6.30 1.70 3.35
N VAL A 90 -7.54 1.27 3.31
CA VAL A 90 -7.93 0.02 2.66
C VAL A 90 -8.91 0.38 1.57
N ALA A 91 -8.65 -0.09 0.37
CA ALA A 91 -9.52 0.16 -0.78
C ALA A 91 -9.80 -1.14 -1.51
N HIS A 92 -10.86 -1.15 -2.28
CA HIS A 92 -11.27 -2.30 -3.09
C HIS A 92 -11.31 -1.87 -4.55
N GLY A 93 -10.63 -2.59 -5.41
CA GLY A 93 -10.59 -2.27 -6.83
C GLY A 93 -9.32 -2.78 -7.50
N THR A 94 -9.08 -2.29 -8.70
CA THR A 94 -7.88 -2.62 -9.47
C THR A 94 -6.66 -1.99 -8.78
N VAL A 95 -5.68 -2.81 -8.42
CA VAL A 95 -4.58 -2.41 -7.54
C VAL A 95 -3.88 -1.13 -8.01
N TYR A 96 -3.40 -1.11 -9.27
CA TYR A 96 -2.64 0.06 -9.74
C TYR A 96 -3.52 1.32 -9.84
N GLU A 97 -4.78 1.17 -10.22
CA GLU A 97 -5.69 2.31 -10.34
C GLU A 97 -5.97 2.94 -8.97
N GLU A 98 -6.24 2.10 -7.97
CA GLU A 98 -6.51 2.58 -6.62
C GLU A 98 -5.29 3.23 -6.00
N ILE A 99 -4.10 2.66 -6.18
CA ILE A 99 -2.87 3.27 -5.66
C ILE A 99 -2.66 4.66 -6.27
N ASN A 100 -2.78 4.78 -7.59
CA ASN A 100 -2.57 6.05 -8.27
C ASN A 100 -3.64 7.08 -7.92
N THR A 101 -4.90 6.66 -7.78
CA THR A 101 -5.99 7.55 -7.36
C THR A 101 -5.75 8.08 -5.95
N ILE A 102 -5.39 7.21 -5.01
CA ILE A 102 -5.11 7.59 -3.63
C ILE A 102 -3.91 8.53 -3.57
N ALA A 103 -2.85 8.22 -4.31
CA ALA A 103 -1.65 9.06 -4.35
C ALA A 103 -1.98 10.48 -4.83
N GLN A 104 -2.85 10.60 -5.83
CA GLN A 104 -3.26 11.88 -6.36
C GLN A 104 -4.17 12.63 -5.39
N GLU A 105 -5.18 11.96 -4.85
CA GLU A 105 -6.13 12.55 -3.90
C GLU A 105 -5.47 13.04 -2.62
N LYS A 106 -4.51 12.27 -2.11
CA LYS A 106 -3.78 12.62 -0.88
C LYS A 106 -2.57 13.51 -1.15
N GLU A 107 -2.31 13.85 -2.39
CA GLU A 107 -1.20 14.72 -2.81
C GLU A 107 0.13 14.25 -2.21
N VAL A 108 0.40 12.95 -2.32
CA VAL A 108 1.65 12.39 -1.79
C VAL A 108 2.86 12.86 -2.60
N ASP A 109 4.00 12.87 -1.96
CA ASP A 109 5.27 13.25 -2.60
C ASP A 109 6.02 12.04 -3.14
N LEU A 110 5.71 10.86 -2.62
CA LEU A 110 6.41 9.62 -2.95
C LEU A 110 5.51 8.42 -2.72
N ILE A 111 5.57 7.46 -3.65
CA ILE A 111 4.99 6.13 -3.47
C ILE A 111 6.14 5.16 -3.24
N ILE A 112 6.06 4.34 -2.19
CA ILE A 112 7.02 3.25 -1.97
C ILE A 112 6.29 1.94 -2.19
N MET A 113 6.85 1.07 -3.02
CA MET A 113 6.30 -0.25 -3.26
C MET A 113 7.38 -1.25 -3.62
N MET A 114 7.05 -2.53 -3.53
CA MET A 114 7.97 -3.60 -3.88
C MET A 114 7.98 -3.83 -5.39
N ALA A 115 9.13 -4.24 -5.92
CA ALA A 115 9.26 -4.58 -7.34
C ALA A 115 8.34 -5.75 -7.71
N THR A 116 8.32 -6.77 -6.88
CA THR A 116 7.55 -7.98 -7.12
C THR A 116 7.48 -8.80 -5.83
N LYS A 117 6.88 -9.99 -5.92
CA LYS A 117 6.84 -10.95 -4.81
C LYS A 117 8.25 -11.46 -4.49
N PRO A 118 8.51 -11.85 -3.23
CA PRO A 118 9.82 -12.39 -2.87
C PRO A 118 10.24 -13.57 -3.77
N GLY A 119 11.51 -13.58 -4.17
CA GLY A 119 12.07 -14.65 -5.00
C GLY A 119 11.74 -14.58 -6.48
N LYS A 120 11.01 -13.56 -6.93
CA LYS A 120 10.67 -13.38 -8.34
C LYS A 120 11.57 -12.30 -8.96
N PRO A 121 12.03 -12.47 -10.21
CA PRO A 121 12.78 -11.42 -10.90
C PRO A 121 11.88 -10.36 -11.49
N GLY A 122 12.46 -9.21 -11.83
CA GLY A 122 11.79 -8.16 -12.57
C GLY A 122 10.79 -7.36 -11.76
N LEU A 123 9.76 -6.87 -12.45
CA LEU A 123 8.68 -6.06 -11.86
C LEU A 123 7.35 -6.77 -12.06
N SER A 124 6.51 -6.74 -11.03
CA SER A 124 5.15 -7.27 -11.13
C SER A 124 4.32 -6.39 -12.08
N SER A 125 3.24 -6.96 -12.59
CA SER A 125 2.31 -6.22 -13.45
C SER A 125 1.77 -4.96 -12.76
N ASN A 126 1.43 -5.06 -11.46
CA ASN A 126 0.95 -3.90 -10.72
C ASN A 126 2.01 -2.82 -10.58
N THR A 127 3.26 -3.20 -10.29
CA THR A 127 4.36 -2.25 -10.16
C THR A 127 4.64 -1.53 -11.47
N VAL A 128 4.64 -2.27 -12.58
CA VAL A 128 4.82 -1.68 -13.91
C VAL A 128 3.71 -0.66 -14.19
N LYS A 129 2.46 -1.01 -13.91
CA LYS A 129 1.33 -0.13 -14.20
C LYS A 129 1.28 1.08 -13.30
N VAL A 130 1.62 0.93 -12.02
CA VAL A 130 1.74 2.09 -11.12
C VAL A 130 2.78 3.05 -11.71
N ALA A 131 3.95 2.54 -12.05
CA ALA A 131 5.03 3.38 -12.59
C ALA A 131 4.63 4.05 -13.91
N ARG A 132 3.91 3.32 -14.77
CA ARG A 132 3.51 3.85 -16.08
C ARG A 132 2.51 5.00 -15.96
N PHE A 133 1.56 4.92 -15.05
CA PHE A 133 0.45 5.85 -14.98
C PHE A 133 0.53 6.85 -13.83
N SER A 134 1.50 6.71 -12.93
CA SER A 134 1.65 7.62 -11.81
C SER A 134 2.17 8.98 -12.24
N GLU A 135 1.61 10.03 -11.63
CA GLU A 135 2.15 11.38 -11.74
C GLU A 135 3.08 11.71 -10.57
N LYS A 136 3.25 10.76 -9.64
CA LYS A 136 4.08 10.96 -8.45
C LYS A 136 5.37 10.15 -8.56
N PRO A 137 6.45 10.61 -7.90
CA PRO A 137 7.68 9.81 -7.81
C PRO A 137 7.42 8.45 -7.14
N ILE A 138 8.13 7.43 -7.57
CA ILE A 138 7.99 6.09 -7.05
C ILE A 138 9.35 5.53 -6.69
N LEU A 139 9.46 5.00 -5.47
CA LEU A 139 10.61 4.21 -5.04
C LEU A 139 10.23 2.75 -5.09
N ILE A 140 10.91 2.00 -5.94
CA ILE A 140 10.66 0.56 -6.13
C ILE A 140 11.76 -0.20 -5.40
N LEU A 141 11.37 -1.01 -4.40
CA LEU A 141 12.30 -1.79 -3.59
C LEU A 141 12.38 -3.24 -4.08
N ARG A 142 13.55 -3.85 -3.91
CA ARG A 142 13.77 -5.26 -4.26
C ARG A 142 14.07 -6.10 -3.03
#